data_45587104151a21003aa21101d767f953
#
_entry.id   45587104151a21003aa21101d767f953
#
_cell.length_a   1.000
_cell.length_b   1.000
_cell.length_c   1.000
_cell.angle_alpha   90.00
_cell.angle_beta   90.00
_cell.angle_gamma   90.00
#
_symmetry.space_group_name_H-M   'P 1'
#
loop_
_entity.id
_entity.type
_entity.pdbx_description
1 polymer ?
#
loop_
_entity_poly.entity_id
_entity_poly.type
_entity_poly.pdbx_seq_one_letter_code
_entity_poly.pdbx_strand_id
1 'polypeptide(L)'
;MGLTIFVILARKEVIMAGSDIGIDLGTASILVYIKGKGVVLNEPSVVAFDRDDNKIKAIGEEARLMIGRTPGNIVAVRPLRQGVISDYTVTEKMIKYFVQKAMGKRSYRKPRIAVCVPSGVTEVEKRAVEDAAFAAGARDVSIIEEPIAAAIGAGIDISLPMGNMIVDIGGGTADIAVISLGASVVSTSIKVAGDDFDEAIIRYMRKKHNLLIGERTAEDIKKRIGRCFNLGESETMDVRGRNLVSGLPKTITVTSEETEEALKEATMQIVEAIHSVLEKTPPELAADVADRGIVLTGGGALLRGLEELIEDRTGINTMTADEAMTCVAIGTGRYVELLADK
;
A
#
# COMPACT_ATOMS: atom_id res chain seq x y z
N MET A 1 -38.60 21.07 -26.96
CA MET A 1 -39.04 19.92 -26.17
C MET A 1 -38.11 18.68 -26.22
N GLY A 2 -37.17 18.61 -27.17
CA GLY A 2 -36.26 17.47 -27.34
C GLY A 2 -35.00 17.48 -26.46
N LEU A 3 -34.47 18.65 -26.08
CA LEU A 3 -33.20 18.73 -25.30
C LEU A 3 -33.34 18.33 -23.81
N THR A 4 -34.52 18.57 -23.21
CA THR A 4 -34.78 18.28 -21.81
C THR A 4 -34.92 16.79 -21.54
N ILE A 5 -35.40 16.02 -22.50
CA ILE A 5 -35.58 14.56 -22.41
C ILE A 5 -34.21 13.85 -22.51
N PHE A 6 -33.28 14.37 -23.35
CA PHE A 6 -31.94 13.77 -23.49
C PHE A 6 -31.08 13.93 -22.24
N VAL A 7 -31.18 15.08 -21.55
CA VAL A 7 -30.46 15.33 -20.30
C VAL A 7 -31.01 14.49 -19.16
N ILE A 8 -32.32 14.20 -19.14
CA ILE A 8 -32.95 13.35 -18.11
C ILE A 8 -32.62 11.86 -18.36
N LEU A 9 -32.51 11.42 -19.61
CA LEU A 9 -32.11 10.06 -19.95
C LEU A 9 -30.61 9.81 -19.63
N ALA A 10 -29.74 10.75 -19.96
CA ALA A 10 -28.31 10.67 -19.62
C ALA A 10 -28.08 10.66 -18.10
N ARG A 11 -28.87 11.41 -17.32
CA ARG A 11 -28.84 11.34 -15.86
C ARG A 11 -29.43 10.05 -15.28
N LYS A 12 -30.38 9.39 -15.98
CA LYS A 12 -30.94 8.10 -15.54
C LYS A 12 -30.02 6.92 -15.84
N GLU A 13 -29.24 6.96 -16.91
CA GLU A 13 -28.26 5.89 -17.20
C GLU A 13 -27.07 5.90 -16.22
N VAL A 14 -26.62 7.07 -15.78
CA VAL A 14 -25.56 7.18 -14.74
C VAL A 14 -26.03 6.66 -13.35
N ILE A 15 -27.36 6.61 -13.10
CA ILE A 15 -27.92 6.12 -11.83
C ILE A 15 -28.17 4.60 -11.86
N MET A 16 -28.13 3.96 -13.04
CA MET A 16 -28.52 2.55 -13.22
C MET A 16 -27.35 1.56 -13.35
N ALA A 17 -26.12 1.99 -13.56
CA ALA A 17 -24.94 1.14 -13.48
C ALA A 17 -24.61 0.84 -12.01
N GLY A 18 -24.51 -0.43 -11.63
CA GLY A 18 -23.96 -0.81 -10.32
C GLY A 18 -22.56 -0.22 -10.20
N SER A 19 -22.21 0.36 -9.01
CA SER A 19 -20.90 0.94 -8.83
C SER A 19 -19.82 -0.14 -8.93
N ASP A 20 -18.87 0.03 -9.83
CA ASP A 20 -17.67 -0.78 -9.88
C ASP A 20 -16.67 -0.20 -8.89
N ILE A 21 -16.11 -1.05 -8.05
CA ILE A 21 -15.26 -0.65 -6.93
C ILE A 21 -13.92 -1.36 -7.05
N GLY A 22 -12.83 -0.61 -7.01
CA GLY A 22 -11.48 -1.13 -6.77
C GLY A 22 -11.10 -0.94 -5.31
N ILE A 23 -10.59 -1.97 -4.68
CA ILE A 23 -10.09 -1.93 -3.30
C ILE A 23 -8.63 -2.31 -3.31
N ASP A 24 -7.81 -1.38 -2.86
CA ASP A 24 -6.45 -1.67 -2.44
C ASP A 24 -6.50 -2.03 -0.95
N LEU A 25 -6.28 -3.32 -0.66
CA LEU A 25 -6.36 -3.89 0.67
C LEU A 25 -4.96 -3.97 1.30
N GLY A 26 -4.33 -2.82 1.52
CA GLY A 26 -2.97 -2.74 2.01
C GLY A 26 -2.82 -2.99 3.53
N THR A 27 -1.60 -3.38 3.93
CA THR A 27 -1.22 -3.58 5.34
C THR A 27 -1.33 -2.29 6.16
N ALA A 28 -0.89 -1.16 5.60
CA ALA A 28 -0.89 0.14 6.28
C ALA A 28 -2.19 0.92 6.08
N SER A 29 -2.76 0.87 4.89
CA SER A 29 -3.97 1.63 4.51
C SER A 29 -4.86 0.84 3.57
N ILE A 30 -6.15 1.15 3.60
CA ILE A 30 -7.13 0.73 2.60
C ILE A 30 -7.51 1.92 1.75
N LEU A 31 -7.42 1.76 0.44
CA LEU A 31 -7.92 2.73 -0.52
C LEU A 31 -9.10 2.14 -1.30
N VAL A 32 -10.11 2.97 -1.52
CA VAL A 32 -11.29 2.57 -2.31
C VAL A 32 -11.47 3.52 -3.48
N TYR A 33 -11.46 2.93 -4.66
CA TYR A 33 -11.77 3.61 -5.92
C TYR A 33 -13.19 3.30 -6.35
N ILE A 34 -13.91 4.28 -6.88
CA ILE A 34 -15.25 4.10 -7.49
C ILE A 34 -15.21 4.63 -8.92
N LYS A 35 -15.73 3.83 -9.86
CA LYS A 35 -15.87 4.21 -11.28
C LYS A 35 -16.50 5.59 -11.42
N GLY A 36 -15.81 6.48 -12.15
CA GLY A 36 -16.25 7.85 -12.42
C GLY A 36 -16.08 8.84 -11.26
N LYS A 37 -15.54 8.40 -10.10
CA LYS A 37 -15.27 9.28 -8.96
C LYS A 37 -13.80 9.29 -8.54
N GLY A 38 -13.01 8.31 -8.99
CA GLY A 38 -11.61 8.15 -8.57
C GLY A 38 -11.49 7.53 -7.17
N VAL A 39 -10.38 7.77 -6.49
CA VAL A 39 -10.15 7.34 -5.11
C VAL A 39 -11.04 8.18 -4.18
N VAL A 40 -12.01 7.54 -3.56
CA VAL A 40 -13.01 8.19 -2.68
C VAL A 40 -12.72 7.98 -1.20
N LEU A 41 -11.80 7.06 -0.87
CA LEU A 41 -11.46 6.74 0.50
C LEU A 41 -10.00 6.30 0.59
N ASN A 42 -9.30 6.83 1.60
CA ASN A 42 -7.94 6.45 1.97
C ASN A 42 -7.90 6.47 3.51
N GLU A 43 -7.86 5.30 4.12
CA GLU A 43 -7.96 5.16 5.57
C GLU A 43 -6.94 4.13 6.08
N PRO A 44 -6.41 4.29 7.29
CA PRO A 44 -5.56 3.27 7.90
C PRO A 44 -6.24 1.91 8.05
N SER A 45 -5.52 0.83 7.77
CA SER A 45 -5.96 -0.57 7.98
C SER A 45 -5.88 -0.93 9.46
N VAL A 46 -6.65 -0.23 10.31
CA VAL A 46 -6.66 -0.42 11.76
C VAL A 46 -8.08 -0.59 12.26
N VAL A 47 -8.28 -1.54 13.17
CA VAL A 47 -9.54 -1.79 13.85
C VAL A 47 -9.31 -1.82 15.35
N ALA A 48 -10.09 -1.06 16.10
CA ALA A 48 -10.14 -1.11 17.55
C ALA A 48 -11.38 -1.86 18.02
N PHE A 49 -11.23 -2.85 18.87
CA PHE A 49 -12.32 -3.62 19.43
C PHE A 49 -12.13 -3.92 20.91
N ASP A 50 -13.23 -4.20 21.58
CA ASP A 50 -13.27 -4.63 22.96
C ASP A 50 -13.04 -6.13 23.03
N ARG A 51 -12.08 -6.59 23.84
CA ARG A 51 -11.75 -8.01 23.98
C ARG A 51 -12.85 -8.83 24.65
N ASP A 52 -13.66 -8.21 25.50
CA ASP A 52 -14.64 -8.91 26.33
C ASP A 52 -15.88 -9.31 25.50
N ASP A 53 -16.31 -8.44 24.57
CA ASP A 53 -17.51 -8.67 23.77
C ASP A 53 -17.26 -8.70 22.24
N ASN A 54 -16.01 -8.57 21.81
CA ASN A 54 -15.57 -8.52 20.40
C ASN A 54 -16.29 -7.45 19.56
N LYS A 55 -16.81 -6.40 20.23
CA LYS A 55 -17.44 -5.28 19.52
C LYS A 55 -16.42 -4.29 18.99
N ILE A 56 -16.57 -3.95 17.73
CA ILE A 56 -15.77 -2.88 17.10
C ILE A 56 -16.12 -1.54 17.74
N LYS A 57 -15.10 -0.82 18.19
CA LYS A 57 -15.19 0.52 18.77
C LYS A 57 -14.87 1.60 17.74
N ALA A 58 -13.87 1.33 16.87
CA ALA A 58 -13.43 2.25 15.82
C ALA A 58 -12.78 1.50 14.66
N ILE A 59 -12.79 2.12 13.48
CA ILE A 59 -12.10 1.62 12.26
C ILE A 59 -11.43 2.81 11.56
N GLY A 60 -10.27 2.56 10.94
CA GLY A 60 -9.54 3.58 10.18
C GLY A 60 -8.81 4.56 11.09
N GLU A 61 -8.86 5.85 10.76
CA GLU A 61 -8.13 6.90 11.47
C GLU A 61 -8.47 6.99 12.97
N GLU A 62 -9.74 6.82 13.33
CA GLU A 62 -10.13 6.82 14.75
C GLU A 62 -9.46 5.67 15.51
N ALA A 63 -9.38 4.48 14.93
CA ALA A 63 -8.70 3.33 15.52
C ALA A 63 -7.18 3.53 15.58
N ARG A 64 -6.58 4.15 14.56
CA ARG A 64 -5.15 4.47 14.51
C ARG A 64 -4.73 5.38 15.68
N LEU A 65 -5.56 6.36 16.02
CA LEU A 65 -5.31 7.25 17.14
C LEU A 65 -5.31 6.53 18.51
N MET A 66 -5.91 5.33 18.56
CA MET A 66 -5.97 4.51 19.77
C MET A 66 -4.75 3.61 19.96
N ILE A 67 -3.92 3.38 18.94
CA ILE A 67 -2.73 2.54 19.04
C ILE A 67 -1.81 3.05 20.16
N GLY A 68 -1.44 2.16 21.10
CA GLY A 68 -0.57 2.47 22.24
C GLY A 68 -1.20 3.39 23.32
N ARG A 69 -2.51 3.67 23.21
CA ARG A 69 -3.24 4.57 24.15
C ARG A 69 -4.50 3.97 24.73
N THR A 70 -4.79 2.71 24.46
CA THR A 70 -6.00 2.02 24.92
C THR A 70 -5.86 1.46 26.32
N PRO A 71 -6.95 1.45 27.13
CA PRO A 71 -7.01 0.65 28.35
C PRO A 71 -6.96 -0.85 28.01
N GLY A 72 -6.64 -1.71 29.00
CA GLY A 72 -6.32 -3.12 28.77
C GLY A 72 -7.40 -3.99 28.10
N ASN A 73 -8.66 -3.57 28.14
CA ASN A 73 -9.78 -4.27 27.48
C ASN A 73 -10.02 -3.84 26.03
N ILE A 74 -9.44 -2.71 25.57
CA ILE A 74 -9.57 -2.26 24.19
C ILE A 74 -8.25 -2.51 23.46
N VAL A 75 -8.31 -3.14 22.28
CA VAL A 75 -7.16 -3.45 21.45
C VAL A 75 -7.33 -2.83 20.09
N ALA A 76 -6.33 -2.06 19.68
CA ALA A 76 -6.23 -1.58 18.30
C ALA A 76 -5.23 -2.46 17.55
N VAL A 77 -5.69 -3.10 16.46
CA VAL A 77 -4.88 -4.05 15.65
C VAL A 77 -4.93 -3.70 14.18
N ARG A 78 -3.89 -4.13 13.46
CA ARG A 78 -3.90 -4.22 12.01
C ARG A 78 -4.32 -5.64 11.62
N PRO A 79 -5.48 -5.83 10.99
CA PRO A 79 -5.97 -7.17 10.65
C PRO A 79 -5.25 -7.80 9.45
N LEU A 80 -4.48 -6.98 8.70
CA LEU A 80 -3.54 -7.43 7.69
C LEU A 80 -2.11 -7.19 8.17
N ARG A 81 -1.25 -8.16 7.93
CA ARG A 81 0.19 -8.06 8.21
C ARG A 81 0.97 -8.67 7.06
N GLN A 82 1.96 -7.93 6.56
CA GLN A 82 2.83 -8.42 5.48
C GLN A 82 2.03 -8.96 4.28
N GLY A 83 0.99 -8.22 3.86
CA GLY A 83 0.13 -8.57 2.73
C GLY A 83 -0.87 -9.72 2.99
N VAL A 84 -0.92 -10.29 4.21
CA VAL A 84 -1.75 -11.45 4.53
C VAL A 84 -2.80 -11.10 5.58
N ILE A 85 -4.00 -11.68 5.43
CA ILE A 85 -5.06 -11.59 6.44
C ILE A 85 -4.63 -12.37 7.69
N SER A 86 -4.42 -11.65 8.80
CA SER A 86 -4.11 -12.25 10.12
C SER A 86 -5.36 -12.53 10.96
N ASP A 87 -6.47 -11.82 10.71
CA ASP A 87 -7.78 -12.04 11.33
C ASP A 87 -8.88 -11.86 10.29
N TYR A 88 -9.44 -12.99 9.83
CA TYR A 88 -10.48 -13.00 8.80
C TYR A 88 -11.74 -12.23 9.24
N THR A 89 -12.23 -12.48 10.46
CA THR A 89 -13.48 -11.88 10.94
C THR A 89 -13.38 -10.36 11.06
N VAL A 90 -12.23 -9.86 11.53
CA VAL A 90 -11.98 -8.43 11.65
C VAL A 90 -11.79 -7.80 10.27
N THR A 91 -11.08 -8.49 9.36
CA THR A 91 -10.89 -8.03 7.97
C THR A 91 -12.22 -7.93 7.22
N GLU A 92 -13.08 -8.95 7.29
CA GLU A 92 -14.42 -8.92 6.69
C GLU A 92 -15.23 -7.71 7.15
N LYS A 93 -15.28 -7.48 8.47
CA LYS A 93 -15.99 -6.33 9.04
C LYS A 93 -15.39 -5.00 8.60
N MET A 94 -14.08 -4.93 8.47
CA MET A 94 -13.36 -3.74 8.01
C MET A 94 -13.67 -3.45 6.53
N ILE A 95 -13.58 -4.43 5.65
CA ILE A 95 -13.95 -4.29 4.22
C ILE A 95 -15.40 -3.85 4.10
N LYS A 96 -16.31 -4.50 4.80
CA LYS A 96 -17.73 -4.15 4.81
C LYS A 96 -17.98 -2.70 5.23
N TYR A 97 -17.31 -2.25 6.29
CA TYR A 97 -17.40 -0.87 6.75
C TYR A 97 -16.95 0.11 5.67
N PHE A 98 -15.79 -0.14 5.04
CA PHE A 98 -15.25 0.77 4.03
C PHE A 98 -16.05 0.77 2.73
N VAL A 99 -16.54 -0.39 2.29
CA VAL A 99 -17.45 -0.48 1.14
C VAL A 99 -18.73 0.32 1.41
N GLN A 100 -19.33 0.17 2.59
CA GLN A 100 -20.54 0.91 2.97
C GLN A 100 -20.27 2.43 3.08
N LYS A 101 -19.12 2.82 3.63
CA LYS A 101 -18.70 4.22 3.76
C LYS A 101 -18.50 4.86 2.37
N ALA A 102 -17.85 4.14 1.45
CA ALA A 102 -17.59 4.60 0.08
C ALA A 102 -18.87 4.71 -0.76
N MET A 103 -19.77 3.73 -0.67
CA MET A 103 -21.01 3.70 -1.44
C MET A 103 -22.09 4.66 -0.92
N GLY A 104 -22.06 5.00 0.39
CA GLY A 104 -23.10 5.79 1.03
C GLY A 104 -24.45 5.06 1.18
N LYS A 105 -25.44 5.74 1.78
CA LYS A 105 -26.72 5.14 2.20
C LYS A 105 -27.71 4.78 1.06
N ARG A 106 -27.42 5.08 -0.21
CA ARG A 106 -28.41 5.00 -1.31
C ARG A 106 -28.07 4.01 -2.41
N SER A 107 -27.13 3.09 -2.25
CA SER A 107 -26.86 2.09 -3.28
C SER A 107 -27.82 0.91 -3.18
N TYR A 108 -28.72 0.77 -4.17
CA TYR A 108 -29.68 -0.33 -4.25
C TYR A 108 -29.12 -1.56 -4.98
N ARG A 109 -27.97 -1.46 -5.65
CA ARG A 109 -27.35 -2.57 -6.38
C ARG A 109 -26.04 -2.95 -5.71
N LYS A 110 -25.82 -4.25 -5.58
CA LYS A 110 -24.56 -4.81 -5.12
C LYS A 110 -23.45 -4.46 -6.12
N PRO A 111 -22.27 -3.96 -5.67
CA PRO A 111 -21.17 -3.62 -6.55
C PRO A 111 -20.47 -4.86 -7.12
N ARG A 112 -19.77 -4.69 -8.26
CA ARG A 112 -18.61 -5.52 -8.59
C ARG A 112 -17.41 -4.95 -7.86
N ILE A 113 -16.59 -5.82 -7.28
CA ILE A 113 -15.43 -5.41 -6.52
C ILE A 113 -14.19 -6.11 -7.10
N ALA A 114 -13.18 -5.34 -7.49
CA ALA A 114 -11.84 -5.86 -7.69
C ALA A 114 -11.01 -5.58 -6.43
N VAL A 115 -10.20 -6.56 -6.02
CA VAL A 115 -9.29 -6.43 -4.88
C VAL A 115 -7.88 -6.78 -5.36
N CYS A 116 -6.89 -5.97 -5.02
CA CYS A 116 -5.50 -6.31 -5.28
C CYS A 116 -4.93 -7.18 -4.16
N VAL A 117 -3.96 -8.00 -4.54
CA VAL A 117 -3.20 -8.87 -3.64
C VAL A 117 -1.73 -8.90 -4.04
N PRO A 118 -0.78 -9.08 -3.10
CA PRO A 118 0.63 -9.26 -3.42
C PRO A 118 0.87 -10.43 -4.38
N SER A 119 1.96 -10.38 -5.15
CA SER A 119 2.29 -11.41 -6.16
C SER A 119 2.56 -12.80 -5.56
N GLY A 120 2.97 -12.87 -4.30
CA GLY A 120 3.36 -14.12 -3.63
C GLY A 120 2.27 -14.83 -2.84
N VAL A 121 1.01 -14.36 -2.90
CA VAL A 121 -0.09 -14.95 -2.09
C VAL A 121 -0.51 -16.32 -2.61
N THR A 122 -0.84 -17.21 -1.67
CA THR A 122 -1.35 -18.55 -1.95
C THR A 122 -2.81 -18.51 -2.44
N GLU A 123 -3.25 -19.56 -3.12
CA GLU A 123 -4.67 -19.69 -3.54
C GLU A 123 -5.65 -19.67 -2.35
N VAL A 124 -5.21 -20.13 -1.17
CA VAL A 124 -6.02 -20.07 0.06
C VAL A 124 -6.20 -18.63 0.52
N GLU A 125 -5.13 -17.82 0.48
CA GLU A 125 -5.17 -16.41 0.83
C GLU A 125 -6.00 -15.59 -0.17
N LYS A 126 -5.85 -15.84 -1.49
CA LYS A 126 -6.70 -15.23 -2.52
C LYS A 126 -8.18 -15.50 -2.25
N ARG A 127 -8.52 -16.77 -1.98
CA ARG A 127 -9.88 -17.17 -1.67
C ARG A 127 -10.42 -16.50 -0.40
N ALA A 128 -9.60 -16.33 0.63
CA ALA A 128 -10.00 -15.61 1.83
C ALA A 128 -10.34 -14.13 1.56
N VAL A 129 -9.61 -13.48 0.66
CA VAL A 129 -9.90 -12.10 0.22
C VAL A 129 -11.20 -12.05 -0.58
N GLU A 130 -11.40 -12.98 -1.52
CA GLU A 130 -12.66 -13.10 -2.29
C GLU A 130 -13.87 -13.29 -1.38
N ASP A 131 -13.81 -14.26 -0.45
CA ASP A 131 -14.88 -14.56 0.49
C ASP A 131 -15.21 -13.34 1.37
N ALA A 132 -14.19 -12.61 1.83
CA ALA A 132 -14.37 -11.38 2.62
C ALA A 132 -15.07 -10.27 1.80
N ALA A 133 -14.73 -10.12 0.52
CA ALA A 133 -15.37 -9.15 -0.38
C ALA A 133 -16.84 -9.55 -0.70
N PHE A 134 -17.14 -10.84 -0.92
CA PHE A 134 -18.50 -11.32 -1.06
C PHE A 134 -19.34 -11.11 0.21
N ALA A 135 -18.78 -11.40 1.39
CA ALA A 135 -19.42 -11.16 2.68
C ALA A 135 -19.66 -9.67 2.96
N ALA A 136 -18.79 -8.78 2.42
CA ALA A 136 -19.00 -7.34 2.46
C ALA A 136 -20.14 -6.84 1.56
N GLY A 137 -20.66 -7.69 0.67
CA GLY A 137 -21.84 -7.43 -0.16
C GLY A 137 -21.57 -7.29 -1.64
N ALA A 138 -20.43 -7.71 -2.16
CA ALA A 138 -20.18 -7.78 -3.59
C ALA A 138 -21.15 -8.73 -4.29
N ARG A 139 -21.49 -8.41 -5.54
CA ARG A 139 -22.21 -9.36 -6.44
C ARG A 139 -21.23 -10.22 -7.23
N ASP A 140 -20.05 -9.70 -7.47
CA ASP A 140 -18.98 -10.29 -8.23
C ASP A 140 -17.64 -9.78 -7.69
N VAL A 141 -16.63 -10.65 -7.62
CA VAL A 141 -15.30 -10.32 -7.10
C VAL A 141 -14.25 -10.76 -8.11
N SER A 142 -13.28 -9.90 -8.35
CA SER A 142 -12.11 -10.19 -9.17
C SER A 142 -10.84 -9.88 -8.38
N ILE A 143 -9.82 -10.71 -8.53
CA ILE A 143 -8.51 -10.48 -7.93
C ILE A 143 -7.53 -10.02 -9.01
N ILE A 144 -6.67 -9.07 -8.67
CA ILE A 144 -5.55 -8.59 -9.49
C ILE A 144 -4.29 -8.55 -8.64
N GLU A 145 -3.13 -8.85 -9.23
CA GLU A 145 -1.84 -8.70 -8.54
C GLU A 145 -1.48 -7.21 -8.37
N GLU A 146 -0.93 -6.85 -7.21
CA GLU A 146 -0.53 -5.48 -6.87
C GLU A 146 0.39 -4.83 -7.93
N PRO A 147 1.46 -5.47 -8.43
CA PRO A 147 2.32 -4.83 -9.42
C PRO A 147 1.62 -4.61 -10.78
N ILE A 148 0.67 -5.46 -11.17
CA ILE A 148 -0.14 -5.24 -12.39
C ILE A 148 -1.06 -4.04 -12.18
N ALA A 149 -1.73 -3.96 -11.02
CA ALA A 149 -2.55 -2.82 -10.66
C ALA A 149 -1.71 -1.54 -10.58
N ALA A 150 -0.54 -1.59 -9.94
CA ALA A 150 0.39 -0.46 -9.84
C ALA A 150 0.79 0.08 -11.23
N ALA A 151 1.14 -0.79 -12.17
CA ALA A 151 1.50 -0.42 -13.54
C ALA A 151 0.34 0.27 -14.28
N ILE A 152 -0.88 -0.29 -14.20
CA ILE A 152 -2.09 0.31 -14.79
C ILE A 152 -2.36 1.69 -14.15
N GLY A 153 -2.20 1.79 -12.83
CA GLY A 153 -2.40 3.03 -12.08
C GLY A 153 -1.40 4.11 -12.44
N ALA A 154 -0.13 3.74 -12.59
CA ALA A 154 0.95 4.61 -13.05
C ALA A 154 0.81 5.03 -14.55
N GLY A 155 -0.19 4.51 -15.26
CA GLY A 155 -0.44 4.87 -16.65
C GLY A 155 0.45 4.16 -17.67
N ILE A 156 1.09 3.05 -17.26
CA ILE A 156 1.94 2.25 -18.15
C ILE A 156 1.04 1.36 -19.02
N ASP A 157 1.27 1.37 -20.32
CA ASP A 157 0.61 0.45 -21.24
C ASP A 157 1.30 -0.93 -21.18
N ILE A 158 0.72 -1.80 -20.37
CA ILE A 158 1.22 -3.16 -20.17
C ILE A 158 0.78 -4.16 -21.26
N SER A 159 -0.08 -3.76 -22.20
CA SER A 159 -0.61 -4.61 -23.27
C SER A 159 0.41 -4.92 -24.36
N LEU A 160 1.44 -4.11 -24.45
CA LEU A 160 2.50 -4.22 -25.45
C LEU A 160 3.52 -5.33 -25.12
N PRO A 161 4.17 -5.94 -26.12
CA PRO A 161 5.21 -6.95 -25.92
C PRO A 161 6.55 -6.29 -25.55
N MET A 162 6.56 -5.54 -24.46
CA MET A 162 7.74 -4.81 -23.95
C MET A 162 7.85 -5.00 -22.43
N GLY A 163 9.09 -5.10 -21.93
CA GLY A 163 9.38 -5.21 -20.51
C GLY A 163 9.14 -3.89 -19.76
N ASN A 164 8.28 -3.93 -18.75
CA ASN A 164 8.06 -2.81 -17.82
C ASN A 164 8.33 -3.30 -16.41
N MET A 165 9.29 -2.69 -15.72
CA MET A 165 9.60 -3.06 -14.34
C MET A 165 8.91 -2.13 -13.35
N ILE A 166 8.16 -2.73 -12.45
CA ILE A 166 7.44 -2.06 -11.36
C ILE A 166 7.98 -2.57 -10.03
N VAL A 167 8.18 -1.64 -9.10
CA VAL A 167 8.53 -1.92 -7.70
C VAL A 167 7.50 -1.20 -6.83
N ASP A 168 6.52 -1.93 -6.34
CA ASP A 168 5.50 -1.41 -5.44
C ASP A 168 5.91 -1.66 -4.00
N ILE A 169 6.17 -0.58 -3.24
CA ILE A 169 6.61 -0.66 -1.86
C ILE A 169 5.49 -0.13 -0.97
N GLY A 170 4.72 -1.06 -0.43
CA GLY A 170 3.61 -0.77 0.46
C GLY A 170 4.02 -0.54 1.93
N GLY A 171 3.10 -0.86 2.84
CA GLY A 171 3.40 -0.87 4.29
C GLY A 171 4.08 -2.16 4.75
N GLY A 172 3.60 -3.32 4.29
CA GLY A 172 4.05 -4.62 4.75
C GLY A 172 4.76 -5.49 3.73
N THR A 173 4.68 -5.15 2.45
CA THR A 173 5.31 -5.88 1.32
C THR A 173 5.94 -4.94 0.33
N ALA A 174 7.01 -5.40 -0.32
CA ALA A 174 7.50 -4.82 -1.56
C ALA A 174 7.35 -5.86 -2.68
N ASP A 175 6.55 -5.52 -3.68
CA ASP A 175 6.21 -6.34 -4.83
C ASP A 175 6.95 -5.84 -6.05
N ILE A 176 7.79 -6.71 -6.62
CA ILE A 176 8.69 -6.39 -7.72
C ILE A 176 8.32 -7.28 -8.90
N ALA A 177 8.03 -6.70 -10.06
CA ALA A 177 7.67 -7.47 -11.23
C ALA A 177 8.17 -6.83 -12.53
N VAL A 178 8.51 -7.69 -13.50
CA VAL A 178 8.62 -7.34 -14.91
C VAL A 178 7.36 -7.81 -15.61
N ILE A 179 6.65 -6.87 -16.23
CA ILE A 179 5.33 -7.07 -16.84
C ILE A 179 5.45 -6.90 -18.35
N SER A 180 4.84 -7.80 -19.10
CA SER A 180 4.70 -7.71 -20.55
C SER A 180 3.42 -8.39 -21.00
N LEU A 181 2.77 -7.91 -22.07
CA LEU A 181 1.52 -8.48 -22.62
C LEU A 181 0.41 -8.67 -21.57
N GLY A 182 0.33 -7.76 -20.61
CA GLY A 182 -0.71 -7.74 -19.57
C GLY A 182 -0.51 -8.73 -18.42
N ALA A 183 0.66 -9.40 -18.33
CA ALA A 183 0.95 -10.39 -17.30
C ALA A 183 2.34 -10.21 -16.69
N SER A 184 2.52 -10.65 -15.45
CA SER A 184 3.83 -10.72 -14.80
C SER A 184 4.65 -11.85 -15.43
N VAL A 185 5.81 -11.51 -16.01
CA VAL A 185 6.75 -12.49 -16.59
C VAL A 185 7.68 -13.05 -15.51
N VAL A 186 8.21 -12.16 -14.68
CA VAL A 186 8.97 -12.48 -13.47
C VAL A 186 8.48 -11.60 -12.36
N SER A 187 8.19 -12.17 -11.20
CA SER A 187 7.81 -11.40 -10.02
C SER A 187 8.36 -12.01 -8.74
N THR A 188 8.48 -11.18 -7.73
CA THR A 188 8.76 -11.57 -6.35
C THR A 188 8.09 -10.61 -5.40
N SER A 189 7.67 -11.12 -4.25
CA SER A 189 7.16 -10.32 -3.14
C SER A 189 8.02 -10.59 -1.91
N ILE A 190 8.53 -9.53 -1.29
CA ILE A 190 9.30 -9.61 -0.05
C ILE A 190 8.54 -8.92 1.07
N LYS A 191 8.71 -9.45 2.29
CA LYS A 191 8.07 -8.92 3.51
C LYS A 191 8.96 -7.86 4.18
N VAL A 192 9.44 -6.92 3.38
CA VAL A 192 10.24 -5.76 3.82
C VAL A 192 9.71 -4.52 3.11
N ALA A 193 9.13 -3.60 3.89
CA ALA A 193 8.50 -2.39 3.36
C ALA A 193 8.42 -1.28 4.43
N GLY A 194 7.44 -0.39 4.32
CA GLY A 194 7.29 0.80 5.16
C GLY A 194 7.26 0.54 6.67
N ASP A 195 6.64 -0.55 7.12
CA ASP A 195 6.57 -0.93 8.53
C ASP A 195 7.94 -1.42 9.05
N ASP A 196 8.73 -2.10 8.19
CA ASP A 196 10.09 -2.53 8.52
C ASP A 196 11.05 -1.35 8.63
N PHE A 197 10.81 -0.29 7.85
CA PHE A 197 11.55 0.98 8.00
C PHE A 197 11.27 1.60 9.38
N ASP A 198 10.02 1.61 9.83
CA ASP A 198 9.67 2.13 11.15
C ASP A 198 10.30 1.29 12.27
N GLU A 199 10.26 -0.04 12.14
CA GLU A 199 10.91 -0.94 13.09
C GLU A 199 12.44 -0.78 13.12
N ALA A 200 13.08 -0.56 11.96
CA ALA A 200 14.51 -0.31 11.86
C ALA A 200 14.89 0.97 12.62
N ILE A 201 14.11 2.05 12.48
CA ILE A 201 14.29 3.29 13.23
C ILE A 201 14.10 3.04 14.74
N ILE A 202 13.05 2.32 15.16
CA ILE A 202 12.83 1.98 16.58
C ILE A 202 14.03 1.22 17.15
N ARG A 203 14.53 0.21 16.44
CA ARG A 203 15.71 -0.59 16.85
C ARG A 203 16.95 0.29 16.96
N TYR A 204 17.18 1.19 16.01
CA TYR A 204 18.29 2.12 16.02
C TYR A 204 18.23 3.06 17.22
N MET A 205 17.10 3.71 17.47
CA MET A 205 16.88 4.61 18.59
C MET A 205 17.11 3.93 19.93
N ARG A 206 16.67 2.66 20.04
CA ARG A 206 16.89 1.84 21.22
C ARG A 206 18.38 1.52 21.42
N LYS A 207 19.07 1.12 20.37
CA LYS A 207 20.47 0.68 20.42
C LYS A 207 21.46 1.84 20.60
N LYS A 208 21.26 2.93 19.84
CA LYS A 208 22.20 4.07 19.78
C LYS A 208 21.98 5.07 20.93
N HIS A 209 20.71 5.35 21.23
CA HIS A 209 20.31 6.42 22.14
C HIS A 209 19.75 5.94 23.49
N ASN A 210 19.56 4.62 23.68
CA ASN A 210 18.81 4.05 24.80
C ASN A 210 17.42 4.70 24.96
N LEU A 211 16.79 5.04 23.85
CA LEU A 211 15.49 5.70 23.79
C LEU A 211 14.44 4.77 23.21
N LEU A 212 13.37 4.52 23.96
CA LEU A 212 12.21 3.78 23.48
C LEU A 212 11.20 4.77 22.89
N ILE A 213 10.91 4.63 21.60
CA ILE A 213 9.88 5.35 20.88
C ILE A 213 8.78 4.39 20.40
N GLY A 214 7.60 4.91 20.10
CA GLY A 214 6.50 4.14 19.52
C GLY A 214 6.50 4.18 17.98
N GLU A 215 5.72 3.27 17.36
CA GLU A 215 5.57 3.16 15.90
C GLU A 215 5.24 4.52 15.24
N ARG A 216 4.29 5.26 15.79
CA ARG A 216 3.93 6.58 15.27
C ARG A 216 5.10 7.57 15.26
N THR A 217 5.93 7.57 16.30
CA THR A 217 7.10 8.45 16.34
C THR A 217 8.13 8.04 15.31
N ALA A 218 8.33 6.74 15.08
CA ALA A 218 9.22 6.23 14.05
C ALA A 218 8.71 6.60 12.64
N GLU A 219 7.42 6.45 12.38
CA GLU A 219 6.78 6.88 11.13
C GLU A 219 6.95 8.39 10.90
N ASP A 220 6.80 9.21 11.95
CA ASP A 220 7.02 10.67 11.88
C ASP A 220 8.48 10.99 11.54
N ILE A 221 9.46 10.28 12.13
CA ILE A 221 10.89 10.41 11.80
C ILE A 221 11.14 10.05 10.34
N LYS A 222 10.66 8.87 9.91
CA LYS A 222 10.77 8.39 8.52
C LYS A 222 10.25 9.42 7.51
N LYS A 223 9.05 9.95 7.74
CA LYS A 223 8.40 10.90 6.83
C LYS A 223 9.07 12.28 6.80
N ARG A 224 9.63 12.75 7.92
CA ARG A 224 10.18 14.11 8.01
C ARG A 224 11.64 14.19 7.62
N ILE A 225 12.47 13.31 8.16
CA ILE A 225 13.92 13.34 7.98
C ILE A 225 14.49 12.01 7.46
N GLY A 226 13.66 10.99 7.24
CA GLY A 226 14.07 9.67 6.75
C GLY A 226 14.70 9.76 5.36
N ARG A 227 15.90 9.21 5.20
CA ARG A 227 16.56 9.00 3.92
C ARG A 227 17.33 7.69 3.92
N CYS A 228 17.60 7.12 2.76
CA CYS A 228 18.39 5.90 2.60
C CYS A 228 19.62 6.07 1.69
N PHE A 229 19.84 7.26 1.16
CA PHE A 229 21.01 7.62 0.36
C PHE A 229 21.46 9.05 0.69
N ASN A 230 22.75 9.31 0.56
CA ASN A 230 23.32 10.63 0.89
C ASN A 230 22.99 11.64 -0.23
N LEU A 231 22.06 12.54 0.05
CA LEU A 231 21.66 13.62 -0.86
C LEU A 231 22.39 14.95 -0.60
N GLY A 232 23.42 14.97 0.27
CA GLY A 232 24.22 16.15 0.57
C GLY A 232 23.63 17.09 1.63
N GLU A 233 22.32 17.03 1.91
CA GLU A 233 21.67 17.86 2.93
C GLU A 233 21.46 17.06 4.22
N SER A 234 21.72 17.71 5.38
CA SER A 234 21.45 17.14 6.69
C SER A 234 20.23 17.80 7.31
N GLU A 235 19.23 17.00 7.65
CA GLU A 235 18.04 17.45 8.37
C GLU A 235 18.03 16.90 9.79
N THR A 236 17.39 17.62 10.70
CA THR A 236 17.30 17.24 12.10
C THR A 236 15.88 17.32 12.62
N MET A 237 15.57 16.48 13.61
CA MET A 237 14.27 16.46 14.28
C MET A 237 14.43 16.15 15.76
N ASP A 238 13.73 16.90 16.61
CA ASP A 238 13.64 16.59 18.03
C ASP A 238 12.64 15.47 18.27
N VAL A 239 13.10 14.40 18.91
CA VAL A 239 12.34 13.18 19.17
C VAL A 239 12.21 12.95 20.66
N ARG A 240 10.98 12.73 21.12
CA ARG A 240 10.70 12.43 22.53
C ARG A 240 10.35 10.95 22.70
N GLY A 241 10.98 10.33 23.70
CA GLY A 241 10.74 8.94 24.06
C GLY A 241 11.02 8.68 25.54
N ARG A 242 10.96 7.41 25.94
CA ARG A 242 11.33 6.98 27.29
C ARG A 242 12.78 6.51 27.31
N ASN A 243 13.60 7.14 28.15
CA ASN A 243 14.98 6.68 28.38
C ASN A 243 14.96 5.31 29.07
N LEU A 244 15.64 4.34 28.49
CA LEU A 244 15.65 2.95 28.99
C LEU A 244 16.50 2.76 30.25
N VAL A 245 17.44 3.69 30.52
CA VAL A 245 18.29 3.62 31.73
C VAL A 245 17.58 4.23 32.93
N SER A 246 17.02 5.45 32.77
CA SER A 246 16.38 6.17 33.87
C SER A 246 14.89 5.93 34.01
N GLY A 247 14.22 5.37 32.96
CA GLY A 247 12.78 5.22 32.90
C GLY A 247 12.00 6.52 32.64
N LEU A 248 12.67 7.65 32.59
CA LEU A 248 12.07 8.98 32.46
C LEU A 248 11.90 9.43 31.01
N PRO A 249 10.97 10.34 30.71
CA PRO A 249 10.89 10.99 29.40
C PRO A 249 12.21 11.71 29.06
N LYS A 250 12.66 11.58 27.82
CA LYS A 250 13.85 12.23 27.29
C LYS A 250 13.58 12.72 25.88
N THR A 251 14.11 13.91 25.55
CA THR A 251 14.14 14.45 24.17
C THR A 251 15.56 14.40 23.67
N ILE A 252 15.76 13.99 22.43
CA ILE A 252 17.03 14.02 21.71
C ILE A 252 16.81 14.60 20.31
N THR A 253 17.86 15.16 19.72
CA THR A 253 17.88 15.55 18.31
C THR A 253 18.41 14.38 17.49
N VAL A 254 17.69 13.97 16.45
CA VAL A 254 18.03 12.89 15.50
C VAL A 254 18.32 13.52 14.15
N THR A 255 19.27 12.97 13.40
CA THR A 255 19.68 13.47 12.09
C THR A 255 19.27 12.52 10.97
N SER A 256 19.24 13.02 9.73
CA SER A 256 18.97 12.22 8.54
C SER A 256 20.07 11.17 8.27
N GLU A 257 21.31 11.41 8.65
CA GLU A 257 22.41 10.44 8.58
C GLU A 257 22.15 9.23 9.49
N GLU A 258 21.59 9.49 10.67
CA GLU A 258 21.22 8.42 11.59
C GLU A 258 20.06 7.56 11.03
N THR A 259 19.12 8.17 10.31
CA THR A 259 18.07 7.41 9.62
C THR A 259 18.63 6.59 8.45
N GLU A 260 19.60 7.11 7.71
CA GLU A 260 20.31 6.38 6.64
C GLU A 260 21.02 5.15 7.20
N GLU A 261 21.74 5.28 8.33
CA GLU A 261 22.37 4.14 9.02
C GLU A 261 21.31 3.11 9.48
N ALA A 262 20.19 3.58 10.02
CA ALA A 262 19.12 2.73 10.51
C ALA A 262 18.43 1.92 9.39
N LEU A 263 18.19 2.55 8.24
CA LEU A 263 17.40 2.00 7.13
C LEU A 263 18.21 1.14 6.17
N LYS A 264 19.55 1.18 6.24
CA LYS A 264 20.46 0.53 5.30
C LYS A 264 20.14 -0.95 5.05
N GLU A 265 19.91 -1.72 6.11
CA GLU A 265 19.65 -3.16 5.98
C GLU A 265 18.33 -3.43 5.24
N ALA A 266 17.26 -2.71 5.59
CA ALA A 266 15.94 -2.90 4.99
C ALA A 266 15.92 -2.47 3.51
N THR A 267 16.53 -1.33 3.18
CA THR A 267 16.57 -0.85 1.79
C THR A 267 17.46 -1.71 0.90
N MET A 268 18.56 -2.24 1.42
CA MET A 268 19.40 -3.17 0.66
C MET A 268 18.70 -4.50 0.35
N GLN A 269 17.80 -5.00 1.21
CA GLN A 269 16.98 -6.18 0.88
C GLN A 269 16.06 -5.92 -0.31
N ILE A 270 15.51 -4.71 -0.43
CA ILE A 270 14.71 -4.31 -1.62
C ILE A 270 15.59 -4.30 -2.87
N VAL A 271 16.79 -3.71 -2.80
CA VAL A 271 17.74 -3.69 -3.92
C VAL A 271 18.13 -5.11 -4.34
N GLU A 272 18.41 -6.01 -3.40
CA GLU A 272 18.73 -7.42 -3.68
C GLU A 272 17.56 -8.15 -4.35
N ALA A 273 16.32 -7.86 -3.94
CA ALA A 273 15.14 -8.43 -4.59
C ALA A 273 14.96 -7.90 -6.03
N ILE A 274 15.25 -6.62 -6.29
CA ILE A 274 15.27 -6.03 -7.63
C ILE A 274 16.29 -6.76 -8.51
N HIS A 275 17.53 -6.94 -8.03
CA HIS A 275 18.57 -7.70 -8.74
C HIS A 275 18.10 -9.12 -9.06
N SER A 276 17.51 -9.82 -8.08
CA SER A 276 17.03 -11.20 -8.29
C SER A 276 15.93 -11.30 -9.35
N VAL A 277 15.09 -10.29 -9.52
CA VAL A 277 14.09 -10.24 -10.60
C VAL A 277 14.77 -9.97 -11.94
N LEU A 278 15.69 -9.00 -12.01
CA LEU A 278 16.43 -8.68 -13.23
C LEU A 278 17.24 -9.88 -13.74
N GLU A 279 17.91 -10.61 -12.86
CA GLU A 279 18.68 -11.81 -13.21
C GLU A 279 17.83 -12.92 -13.85
N LYS A 280 16.57 -13.02 -13.47
CA LYS A 280 15.62 -14.02 -13.99
C LYS A 280 14.84 -13.53 -15.20
N THR A 281 14.94 -12.25 -15.52
CA THR A 281 14.21 -11.64 -16.63
C THR A 281 14.81 -12.07 -17.98
N PRO A 282 13.97 -12.46 -18.97
CA PRO A 282 14.44 -12.74 -20.30
C PRO A 282 15.26 -11.58 -20.89
N PRO A 283 16.34 -11.84 -21.65
CA PRO A 283 17.27 -10.80 -22.12
C PRO A 283 16.61 -9.65 -22.87
N GLU A 284 15.63 -9.93 -23.72
CA GLU A 284 14.91 -8.90 -24.49
C GLU A 284 14.12 -7.96 -23.58
N LEU A 285 13.44 -8.51 -22.57
CA LEU A 285 12.70 -7.71 -21.60
C LEU A 285 13.63 -6.97 -20.64
N ALA A 286 14.79 -7.54 -20.30
CA ALA A 286 15.80 -6.86 -19.50
C ALA A 286 16.39 -5.65 -20.26
N ALA A 287 16.58 -5.76 -21.57
CA ALA A 287 16.99 -4.64 -22.42
C ALA A 287 15.92 -3.53 -22.41
N ASP A 288 14.64 -3.91 -22.55
CA ASP A 288 13.53 -2.93 -22.44
C ASP A 288 13.54 -2.21 -21.10
N VAL A 289 13.76 -2.92 -19.98
CA VAL A 289 13.83 -2.32 -18.65
C VAL A 289 15.02 -1.37 -18.51
N ALA A 290 16.19 -1.72 -19.10
CA ALA A 290 17.34 -0.83 -19.10
C ALA A 290 17.07 0.49 -19.83
N ASP A 291 16.30 0.45 -20.93
CA ASP A 291 15.95 1.64 -21.71
C ASP A 291 14.81 2.45 -21.09
N ARG A 292 13.82 1.81 -20.48
CA ARG A 292 12.59 2.45 -19.96
C ARG A 292 12.69 2.84 -18.50
N GLY A 293 13.57 2.20 -17.75
CA GLY A 293 13.76 2.43 -16.33
C GLY A 293 12.87 1.57 -15.43
N ILE A 294 13.07 1.76 -14.13
CA ILE A 294 12.30 1.15 -13.04
C ILE A 294 11.29 2.17 -12.52
N VAL A 295 10.04 1.79 -12.39
CA VAL A 295 8.98 2.66 -11.84
C VAL A 295 8.65 2.22 -10.42
N LEU A 296 8.79 3.15 -9.46
CA LEU A 296 8.47 2.94 -8.06
C LEU A 296 7.04 3.39 -7.77
N THR A 297 6.30 2.60 -7.00
CA THR A 297 4.95 2.89 -6.52
C THR A 297 4.81 2.55 -5.04
N GLY A 298 3.66 2.89 -4.46
CA GLY A 298 3.42 2.67 -3.04
C GLY A 298 3.98 3.75 -2.12
N GLY A 299 3.55 3.73 -0.86
CA GLY A 299 3.96 4.75 0.12
C GLY A 299 5.43 4.66 0.55
N GLY A 300 6.02 3.45 0.50
CA GLY A 300 7.43 3.22 0.81
C GLY A 300 8.38 3.80 -0.26
N ALA A 301 7.92 3.93 -1.51
CA ALA A 301 8.66 4.55 -2.60
C ALA A 301 9.00 6.03 -2.34
N LEU A 302 8.23 6.69 -1.45
CA LEU A 302 8.46 8.09 -1.08
C LEU A 302 9.63 8.29 -0.10
N LEU A 303 10.33 7.22 0.31
CA LEU A 303 11.52 7.34 1.14
C LEU A 303 12.62 8.07 0.36
N ARG A 304 13.12 9.17 0.91
CA ARG A 304 14.12 10.00 0.23
C ARG A 304 15.40 9.24 -0.04
N GLY A 305 15.91 9.41 -1.26
CA GLY A 305 17.12 8.76 -1.73
C GLY A 305 16.95 7.33 -2.20
N LEU A 306 15.71 6.82 -2.30
CA LEU A 306 15.45 5.44 -2.73
C LEU A 306 15.67 5.29 -4.24
N GLU A 307 15.28 6.26 -5.04
CA GLU A 307 15.57 6.31 -6.49
C GLU A 307 17.07 6.26 -6.72
N GLU A 308 17.81 7.16 -6.08
CA GLU A 308 19.26 7.27 -6.22
C GLU A 308 19.99 6.01 -5.73
N LEU A 309 19.49 5.40 -4.65
CA LEU A 309 20.04 4.13 -4.15
C LEU A 309 19.87 3.00 -5.17
N ILE A 310 18.69 2.88 -5.76
CA ILE A 310 18.40 1.84 -6.74
C ILE A 310 19.21 2.10 -8.03
N GLU A 311 19.27 3.33 -8.51
CA GLU A 311 20.10 3.71 -9.67
C GLU A 311 21.60 3.42 -9.44
N ASP A 312 22.15 3.80 -8.27
CA ASP A 312 23.54 3.54 -7.90
C ASP A 312 23.87 2.04 -7.92
N ARG A 313 22.90 1.19 -7.55
CA ARG A 313 23.08 -0.25 -7.41
C ARG A 313 22.80 -1.03 -8.68
N THR A 314 21.87 -0.57 -9.50
CA THR A 314 21.43 -1.30 -10.71
C THR A 314 22.01 -0.72 -12.00
N GLY A 315 22.38 0.55 -12.00
CA GLY A 315 22.73 1.31 -13.20
C GLY A 315 21.53 1.61 -14.11
N ILE A 316 20.30 1.41 -13.62
CA ILE A 316 19.06 1.62 -14.39
C ILE A 316 18.35 2.85 -13.83
N ASN A 317 17.94 3.76 -14.73
CA ASN A 317 17.16 4.93 -14.35
C ASN A 317 15.92 4.54 -13.55
N THR A 318 15.69 5.18 -12.42
CA THR A 318 14.59 4.85 -11.50
C THR A 318 13.77 6.09 -11.23
N MET A 319 12.45 5.95 -11.27
CA MET A 319 11.54 7.07 -11.06
C MET A 319 10.34 6.67 -10.22
N THR A 320 9.93 7.54 -9.33
CA THR A 320 8.68 7.37 -8.57
C THR A 320 7.50 7.87 -9.40
N ALA A 321 6.45 7.05 -9.47
CA ALA A 321 5.23 7.40 -10.18
C ALA A 321 4.54 8.62 -9.56
N ASP A 322 3.88 9.44 -10.40
CA ASP A 322 2.97 10.46 -9.91
C ASP A 322 1.90 9.81 -9.02
N GLU A 323 1.63 10.44 -7.86
CA GLU A 323 0.68 9.91 -6.87
C GLU A 323 0.95 8.45 -6.47
N ALA A 324 2.21 8.05 -6.28
CA ALA A 324 2.65 6.68 -6.01
C ALA A 324 1.78 5.92 -5.00
N MET A 325 1.28 6.60 -3.96
CA MET A 325 0.43 6.01 -2.91
C MET A 325 -0.93 5.53 -3.41
N THR A 326 -1.42 6.02 -4.55
CA THR A 326 -2.76 5.72 -5.08
C THR A 326 -2.74 4.87 -6.34
N CYS A 327 -1.56 4.60 -6.91
CA CYS A 327 -1.41 3.85 -8.16
C CYS A 327 -2.13 2.50 -8.10
N VAL A 328 -1.92 1.69 -7.06
CA VAL A 328 -2.57 0.38 -6.91
C VAL A 328 -4.09 0.52 -6.88
N ALA A 329 -4.63 1.45 -6.10
CA ALA A 329 -6.08 1.67 -6.01
C ALA A 329 -6.69 2.13 -7.34
N ILE A 330 -6.02 3.05 -8.05
CA ILE A 330 -6.45 3.54 -9.37
C ILE A 330 -6.42 2.40 -10.39
N GLY A 331 -5.33 1.62 -10.41
CA GLY A 331 -5.18 0.50 -11.33
C GLY A 331 -6.20 -0.62 -11.07
N THR A 332 -6.44 -0.96 -9.81
CA THR A 332 -7.50 -1.92 -9.41
C THR A 332 -8.88 -1.44 -9.85
N GLY A 333 -9.15 -0.13 -9.72
CA GLY A 333 -10.37 0.49 -10.20
C GLY A 333 -10.52 0.44 -11.73
N ARG A 334 -9.48 0.78 -12.47
CA ARG A 334 -9.47 0.67 -13.94
C ARG A 334 -9.63 -0.78 -14.41
N TYR A 335 -9.04 -1.72 -13.69
CA TYR A 335 -9.17 -3.14 -14.01
C TYR A 335 -10.62 -3.64 -13.93
N VAL A 336 -11.36 -3.30 -12.87
CA VAL A 336 -12.77 -3.68 -12.76
C VAL A 336 -13.65 -3.03 -13.82
N GLU A 337 -13.27 -1.84 -14.31
CA GLU A 337 -13.95 -1.18 -15.42
C GLU A 337 -13.76 -1.95 -16.74
N LEU A 338 -12.53 -2.41 -17.03
CA LEU A 338 -12.21 -3.21 -18.23
C LEU A 338 -12.95 -4.56 -18.26
N LEU A 339 -13.18 -5.18 -17.10
CA LEU A 339 -13.99 -6.39 -16.99
C LEU A 339 -15.48 -6.15 -17.22
N ALA A 340 -15.92 -4.90 -17.09
CA ALA A 340 -17.32 -4.52 -17.31
C ALA A 340 -17.71 -4.45 -18.79
N ASP A 341 -16.74 -4.18 -19.64
CA ASP A 341 -16.94 -3.92 -21.07
C ASP A 341 -16.78 -5.20 -21.93
N LYS A 342 -16.47 -6.33 -21.27
CA LYS A 342 -16.46 -7.69 -21.86
C LYS A 342 -17.76 -8.44 -21.54
#